data_94ba16b99b90d87f88b718aae4cb5ab3
#
_entry.id   94ba16b99b90d87f88b718aae4cb5ab3
#
_cell.length_a   1.000
_cell.length_b   1.000
_cell.length_c   1.000
_cell.angle_alpha   90.00
_cell.angle_beta   90.00
_cell.angle_gamma   90.00
#
_symmetry.space_group_name_H-M   'P 1'
#
loop_
_entity.id
_entity.type
_entity.pdbx_description
1 polymer ?
#
loop_
_entity_poly.entity_id
_entity_poly.type
_entity_poly.pdbx_seq_one_letter_code
_entity_poly.pdbx_strand_id
1 'polypeptide(L)'
;MRPTCTQCVVALGLSALLLSGCGKKSTAEVVNSKHVKVGFIGLTCEAPIYTAFEKGFFKDEGLEPELVKCSWANYKDNLALGAYDITHHLVMYFMKPIEQGLDVRFLGGVHTGCLRVQTGVDSPIHKVQDLKGKRIGVPGMGTPPFVFANRVFGTHGVDASKDITWKVFPAGELGLALKKGEVDAVADAEPIGTLLIAQGIARNVEGMDEATDLPYANEYCCEIIANGKWIDANPDSAARATRAILKGAKWVQENPKAAAQLAVEKKYLASTVELNTIAISRLKYIPSVAEAEHTLYSAAKEMREAKMLEAHTDTDALAKKAFHHLEGVTDEWLKTVKVERVPGGQVDPNEDIRLYAALLQRDTEDSCCRRKMFDQPDQEAPNLADPDAACLDKSVIASGK
;
A
#
# COMPACT_ATOMS: atom_id res chain seq x y z
N MET A 1 -32.73 80.93 -28.21
CA MET A 1 -31.71 81.09 -29.28
C MET A 1 -30.85 79.77 -29.25
N ARG A 2 -30.93 79.02 -30.32
CA ARG A 2 -30.08 77.87 -30.58
C ARG A 2 -28.79 78.27 -31.24
N PRO A 3 -27.68 77.58 -31.03
CA PRO A 3 -26.87 77.15 -32.17
C PRO A 3 -26.54 75.70 -32.19
N THR A 4 -26.80 75.08 -33.24
CA THR A 4 -26.15 74.27 -34.29
C THR A 4 -25.01 73.33 -33.87
N CYS A 5 -25.35 72.12 -34.14
CA CYS A 5 -24.53 70.89 -34.05
C CYS A 5 -23.54 70.86 -35.25
N THR A 6 -22.29 70.54 -34.99
CA THR A 6 -21.31 70.17 -36.02
C THR A 6 -20.97 68.67 -35.81
N GLN A 7 -21.27 67.86 -36.81
CA GLN A 7 -20.98 66.40 -36.86
C GLN A 7 -19.50 66.18 -37.08
N CYS A 8 -18.85 65.43 -36.18
CA CYS A 8 -17.58 64.78 -36.45
C CYS A 8 -17.82 63.30 -36.75
N VAL A 9 -17.54 62.93 -37.99
CA VAL A 9 -17.51 61.54 -38.47
C VAL A 9 -16.18 60.96 -38.03
N VAL A 10 -16.21 59.95 -37.12
CA VAL A 10 -15.05 59.12 -36.75
C VAL A 10 -15.16 57.83 -37.51
N ALA A 11 -14.23 57.57 -38.41
CA ALA A 11 -14.09 56.31 -39.13
C ALA A 11 -13.55 55.24 -38.18
N LEU A 12 -14.34 54.20 -37.92
CA LEU A 12 -13.90 52.99 -37.23
C LEU A 12 -13.11 52.09 -38.21
N GLY A 13 -11.79 52.08 -38.01
CA GLY A 13 -10.93 51.05 -38.63
C GLY A 13 -11.03 49.76 -37.86
N LEU A 14 -11.67 48.74 -38.44
CA LEU A 14 -11.72 47.36 -37.91
C LEU A 14 -10.37 46.68 -38.16
N SER A 15 -9.44 46.70 -37.20
CA SER A 15 -8.25 45.83 -37.20
C SER A 15 -8.60 44.49 -36.60
N ALA A 16 -8.85 43.51 -37.43
CA ALA A 16 -8.98 42.11 -37.02
C ALA A 16 -7.60 41.55 -36.61
N LEU A 17 -7.30 41.57 -35.31
CA LEU A 17 -6.19 40.81 -34.76
C LEU A 17 -6.57 39.32 -34.72
N LEU A 18 -6.06 38.56 -35.68
CA LEU A 18 -6.05 37.10 -35.66
C LEU A 18 -5.08 36.67 -34.53
N LEU A 19 -5.62 36.44 -33.33
CA LEU A 19 -4.94 35.74 -32.27
C LEU A 19 -4.85 34.25 -32.64
N SER A 20 -3.84 33.88 -33.43
CA SER A 20 -3.42 32.50 -33.56
C SER A 20 -2.77 32.05 -32.24
N GLY A 21 -3.59 31.67 -31.26
CA GLY A 21 -3.15 31.03 -30.05
C GLY A 21 -2.68 29.59 -30.34
N CYS A 22 -1.46 29.45 -30.85
CA CYS A 22 -0.75 28.17 -30.76
C CYS A 22 -0.51 27.93 -29.26
N GLY A 23 -1.37 27.14 -28.63
CA GLY A 23 -1.13 26.56 -27.31
C GLY A 23 0.11 25.67 -27.39
N LYS A 24 1.28 26.24 -27.15
CA LYS A 24 2.46 25.44 -26.81
C LYS A 24 2.10 24.65 -25.58
N LYS A 25 1.90 23.32 -25.71
CA LYS A 25 2.03 22.42 -24.57
C LYS A 25 3.38 22.74 -23.95
N SER A 26 3.38 23.30 -22.76
CA SER A 26 4.59 23.47 -21.96
C SER A 26 5.14 22.06 -21.72
N THR A 27 6.13 21.67 -22.50
CA THR A 27 6.93 20.49 -22.16
C THR A 27 7.66 20.85 -20.88
N ALA A 28 7.40 20.11 -19.80
CA ALA A 28 8.14 20.28 -18.57
C ALA A 28 9.64 20.21 -18.88
N GLU A 29 10.42 21.13 -18.30
CA GLU A 29 11.88 21.09 -18.45
C GLU A 29 12.40 19.83 -17.76
N VAL A 30 13.23 19.04 -18.45
CA VAL A 30 13.84 17.83 -17.91
C VAL A 30 14.99 18.24 -17.00
N VAL A 31 14.91 17.91 -15.72
CA VAL A 31 15.86 18.30 -14.67
C VAL A 31 16.77 17.13 -14.29
N ASN A 32 16.22 15.93 -14.17
CA ASN A 32 16.89 14.69 -13.68
C ASN A 32 17.68 14.95 -12.37
N SER A 33 16.99 15.48 -11.37
CA SER A 33 17.56 15.71 -10.04
C SER A 33 18.08 14.40 -9.44
N LYS A 34 19.26 14.44 -8.84
CA LYS A 34 19.78 13.29 -8.05
C LYS A 34 19.05 13.15 -6.72
N HIS A 35 18.54 14.23 -6.15
CA HIS A 35 17.77 14.20 -4.92
C HIS A 35 16.38 13.63 -5.18
N VAL A 36 16.02 12.61 -4.40
CA VAL A 36 14.75 11.88 -4.51
C VAL A 36 14.13 11.72 -3.13
N LYS A 37 12.89 12.19 -2.97
CA LYS A 37 12.09 12.02 -1.76
C LYS A 37 11.24 10.77 -1.88
N VAL A 38 11.44 9.82 -0.97
CA VAL A 38 10.75 8.53 -0.96
C VAL A 38 9.78 8.50 0.22
N GLY A 39 8.47 8.46 -0.07
CA GLY A 39 7.43 8.42 0.96
C GLY A 39 7.29 7.04 1.59
N PHE A 40 6.95 6.97 2.89
CA PHE A 40 6.60 5.75 3.59
C PHE A 40 5.67 6.03 4.77
N ILE A 41 4.90 5.04 5.22
CA ILE A 41 4.00 5.11 6.38
C ILE A 41 4.61 4.41 7.59
N GLY A 42 5.25 3.28 7.40
CA GLY A 42 5.74 2.37 8.42
C GLY A 42 5.01 1.03 8.39
N LEU A 43 4.74 0.52 7.18
CA LEU A 43 4.06 -0.76 6.97
C LEU A 43 5.08 -1.88 6.72
N THR A 44 4.75 -3.09 7.17
CA THR A 44 5.59 -4.28 6.96
C THR A 44 5.86 -4.53 5.46
N CYS A 45 4.85 -4.30 4.62
CA CYS A 45 4.97 -4.46 3.17
C CYS A 45 5.93 -3.45 2.50
N GLU A 46 6.27 -2.32 3.16
CA GLU A 46 7.22 -1.33 2.67
C GLU A 46 8.70 -1.72 2.89
N ALA A 47 8.99 -2.94 3.34
CA ALA A 47 10.35 -3.44 3.53
C ALA A 47 11.30 -3.21 2.33
N PRO A 48 10.87 -3.26 1.05
CA PRO A 48 11.71 -2.91 -0.10
C PRO A 48 12.26 -1.48 -0.08
N ILE A 49 11.47 -0.50 0.38
CA ILE A 49 11.90 0.91 0.50
C ILE A 49 13.00 1.03 1.54
N TYR A 50 12.77 0.46 2.74
CA TYR A 50 13.77 0.51 3.84
C TYR A 50 15.06 -0.20 3.44
N THR A 51 14.93 -1.37 2.81
CA THR A 51 16.06 -2.13 2.29
C THR A 51 16.83 -1.34 1.23
N ALA A 52 16.14 -0.77 0.25
CA ALA A 52 16.80 0.00 -0.79
C ALA A 52 17.55 1.22 -0.24
N PHE A 53 17.00 1.86 0.78
CA PHE A 53 17.63 2.99 1.46
C PHE A 53 18.86 2.55 2.26
N GLU A 54 18.71 1.60 3.17
CA GLU A 54 19.77 1.19 4.12
C GLU A 54 20.89 0.39 3.46
N LYS A 55 20.57 -0.40 2.41
CA LYS A 55 21.58 -1.14 1.62
C LYS A 55 22.25 -0.26 0.56
N GLY A 56 21.83 0.98 0.40
CA GLY A 56 22.42 1.92 -0.52
C GLY A 56 22.05 1.73 -1.99
N PHE A 57 20.96 0.99 -2.31
CA PHE A 57 20.59 0.73 -3.71
C PHE A 57 20.21 1.99 -4.49
N PHE A 58 19.67 3.00 -3.83
CA PHE A 58 19.50 4.32 -4.44
C PHE A 58 20.83 4.99 -4.79
N LYS A 59 21.83 4.85 -3.90
CA LYS A 59 23.18 5.40 -4.12
C LYS A 59 23.92 4.67 -5.22
N ASP A 60 23.73 3.33 -5.35
CA ASP A 60 24.23 2.54 -6.46
C ASP A 60 23.72 3.04 -7.81
N GLU A 61 22.49 3.55 -7.84
CA GLU A 61 21.87 4.20 -9.01
C GLU A 61 22.26 5.69 -9.16
N GLY A 62 23.16 6.21 -8.30
CA GLY A 62 23.64 7.59 -8.37
C GLY A 62 22.65 8.62 -7.82
N LEU A 63 21.68 8.22 -6.98
CA LEU A 63 20.68 9.07 -6.35
C LEU A 63 21.03 9.40 -4.90
N GLU A 64 20.47 10.49 -4.41
CA GLU A 64 20.54 10.98 -3.03
C GLU A 64 19.14 10.87 -2.40
N PRO A 65 18.79 9.71 -1.79
CA PRO A 65 17.46 9.49 -1.27
C PRO A 65 17.23 10.20 0.06
N GLU A 66 16.02 10.73 0.24
CA GLU A 66 15.47 11.21 1.50
C GLU A 66 14.19 10.43 1.82
N LEU A 67 14.10 9.81 3.01
CA LEU A 67 12.87 9.15 3.45
C LEU A 67 11.93 10.15 4.11
N VAL A 68 10.69 10.23 3.61
CA VAL A 68 9.64 11.12 4.10
C VAL A 68 8.54 10.31 4.77
N LYS A 69 8.46 10.37 6.11
CA LYS A 69 7.39 9.68 6.84
C LYS A 69 6.07 10.42 6.68
N CYS A 70 5.05 9.67 6.32
CA CYS A 70 3.70 10.17 6.07
C CYS A 70 2.69 9.48 6.99
N SER A 71 1.48 10.05 7.10
CA SER A 71 0.33 9.40 7.71
C SER A 71 -0.67 8.92 6.64
N TRP A 72 -1.51 7.95 6.97
CA TRP A 72 -2.58 7.49 6.08
C TRP A 72 -3.49 8.62 5.59
N ALA A 73 -3.77 9.61 6.45
CA ALA A 73 -4.71 10.68 6.16
C ALA A 73 -4.32 11.54 4.95
N ASN A 74 -3.03 11.79 4.76
CA ASN A 74 -2.50 12.72 3.73
C ASN A 74 -1.51 12.07 2.76
N TYR A 75 -1.33 10.75 2.84
CA TYR A 75 -0.35 10.04 2.03
C TYR A 75 -0.53 10.27 0.53
N LYS A 76 -1.74 10.03 0.03
CA LYS A 76 -2.11 10.20 -1.36
C LYS A 76 -1.95 11.65 -1.83
N ASP A 77 -2.43 12.59 -1.03
CA ASP A 77 -2.40 14.01 -1.37
C ASP A 77 -0.98 14.56 -1.34
N ASN A 78 -0.16 14.12 -0.39
CA ASN A 78 1.25 14.46 -0.31
C ASN A 78 2.03 14.00 -1.56
N LEU A 79 1.76 12.79 -2.08
CA LEU A 79 2.34 12.33 -3.33
C LEU A 79 1.93 13.22 -4.50
N ALA A 80 0.63 13.49 -4.63
CA ALA A 80 0.10 14.29 -5.74
C ALA A 80 0.60 15.75 -5.72
N LEU A 81 0.82 16.30 -4.52
CA LEU A 81 1.32 17.66 -4.33
C LEU A 81 2.85 17.76 -4.38
N GLY A 82 3.58 16.64 -4.48
CA GLY A 82 5.05 16.62 -4.54
C GLY A 82 5.73 16.86 -3.19
N ALA A 83 5.06 16.58 -2.07
CA ALA A 83 5.72 16.54 -0.77
C ALA A 83 6.76 15.42 -0.70
N TYR A 84 6.55 14.35 -1.45
CA TYR A 84 7.53 13.34 -1.82
C TYR A 84 7.29 12.91 -3.28
N ASP A 85 8.27 12.26 -3.90
CA ASP A 85 8.31 12.03 -5.33
C ASP A 85 7.81 10.63 -5.73
N ILE A 86 8.20 9.61 -4.98
CA ILE A 86 7.99 8.20 -5.27
C ILE A 86 7.76 7.39 -3.99
N THR A 87 7.03 6.32 -4.13
CA THR A 87 6.81 5.31 -3.08
C THR A 87 6.41 3.98 -3.71
N HIS A 88 6.12 2.94 -2.93
CA HIS A 88 5.25 1.85 -3.39
C HIS A 88 4.01 1.75 -2.50
N HIS A 89 2.88 1.42 -3.10
CA HIS A 89 1.61 1.41 -2.39
C HIS A 89 0.57 0.53 -3.07
N LEU A 90 -0.51 0.27 -2.32
CA LEU A 90 -1.61 -0.57 -2.77
C LEU A 90 -2.30 0.02 -4.01
N VAL A 91 -2.35 -0.79 -5.07
CA VAL A 91 -2.90 -0.42 -6.38
C VAL A 91 -4.32 0.13 -6.25
N MET A 92 -5.20 -0.59 -5.60
CA MET A 92 -6.61 -0.25 -5.49
C MET A 92 -6.89 1.07 -4.77
N TYR A 93 -5.97 1.53 -3.91
CA TYR A 93 -6.11 2.80 -3.19
C TYR A 93 -6.02 4.01 -4.12
N PHE A 94 -5.32 3.89 -5.26
CA PHE A 94 -5.09 4.99 -6.19
C PHE A 94 -5.98 4.97 -7.43
N MET A 95 -6.60 3.83 -7.80
CA MET A 95 -7.37 3.73 -9.03
C MET A 95 -8.53 4.73 -9.13
N LYS A 96 -9.35 4.87 -8.07
CA LYS A 96 -10.44 5.87 -8.04
C LYS A 96 -9.91 7.32 -8.07
N PRO A 97 -8.90 7.72 -7.30
CA PRO A 97 -8.26 9.02 -7.44
C PRO A 97 -7.72 9.31 -8.84
N ILE A 98 -7.08 8.35 -9.52
CA ILE A 98 -6.56 8.53 -10.88
C ILE A 98 -7.72 8.71 -11.87
N GLU A 99 -8.82 7.97 -11.71
CA GLU A 99 -10.06 8.21 -12.48
C GLU A 99 -10.54 9.66 -12.32
N GLN A 100 -10.48 10.20 -11.10
CA GLN A 100 -10.87 11.56 -10.76
C GLN A 100 -9.84 12.64 -11.16
N GLY A 101 -8.73 12.23 -11.79
CA GLY A 101 -7.74 13.17 -12.35
C GLY A 101 -6.48 13.36 -11.50
N LEU A 102 -6.28 12.56 -10.46
CA LEU A 102 -5.01 12.59 -9.71
C LEU A 102 -3.85 12.22 -10.64
N ASP A 103 -2.83 13.08 -10.76
CA ASP A 103 -1.66 12.86 -11.61
C ASP A 103 -0.56 12.13 -10.85
N VAL A 104 -0.74 10.83 -10.71
CA VAL A 104 0.25 9.87 -10.21
C VAL A 104 0.26 8.67 -11.15
N ARG A 105 1.40 7.97 -11.25
CA ARG A 105 1.57 6.87 -12.22
C ARG A 105 2.29 5.71 -11.58
N PHE A 106 1.80 4.51 -11.85
CA PHE A 106 2.43 3.25 -11.47
C PHE A 106 3.59 2.92 -12.42
N LEU A 107 4.63 2.29 -11.89
CA LEU A 107 5.91 2.11 -12.56
C LEU A 107 6.41 0.66 -12.55
N GLY A 108 5.86 -0.19 -11.70
CA GLY A 108 6.25 -1.59 -11.59
C GLY A 108 5.79 -2.25 -10.30
N GLY A 109 5.57 -3.55 -10.35
CA GLY A 109 5.07 -4.38 -9.27
C GLY A 109 6.13 -4.71 -8.24
N VAL A 110 5.76 -4.71 -6.97
CA VAL A 110 6.66 -4.95 -5.84
C VAL A 110 6.37 -6.27 -5.16
N HIS A 111 5.11 -6.50 -4.75
CA HIS A 111 4.70 -7.73 -4.07
C HIS A 111 3.20 -8.00 -4.22
N THR A 112 2.81 -9.26 -3.97
CA THR A 112 1.42 -9.72 -3.85
C THR A 112 1.09 -10.03 -2.39
N GLY A 113 -0.20 -10.23 -2.06
CA GLY A 113 -0.61 -10.98 -0.88
C GLY A 113 -0.68 -10.24 0.44
N CYS A 114 -1.08 -8.96 0.49
CA CYS A 114 -1.13 -8.17 1.73
C CYS A 114 -2.49 -8.23 2.46
N LEU A 115 -3.57 -8.31 1.71
CA LEU A 115 -4.93 -8.06 2.20
C LEU A 115 -5.72 -9.35 2.41
N ARG A 116 -6.62 -9.33 3.38
CA ARG A 116 -7.49 -10.48 3.65
C ARG A 116 -8.77 -10.08 4.36
N VAL A 117 -9.76 -10.98 4.35
CA VAL A 117 -10.92 -10.95 5.23
C VAL A 117 -10.90 -12.17 6.13
N GLN A 118 -11.04 -11.94 7.42
CA GLN A 118 -10.96 -12.97 8.44
C GLN A 118 -12.22 -13.00 9.29
N THR A 119 -12.54 -14.16 9.83
CA THR A 119 -13.62 -14.40 10.78
C THR A 119 -13.12 -15.17 11.99
N GLY A 120 -13.89 -15.20 13.07
CA GLY A 120 -13.51 -15.99 14.27
C GLY A 120 -13.27 -17.45 13.93
N VAL A 121 -12.34 -18.12 14.65
CA VAL A 121 -11.98 -19.51 14.36
C VAL A 121 -13.17 -20.47 14.39
N ASP A 122 -14.15 -20.24 15.29
CA ASP A 122 -15.37 -21.04 15.45
C ASP A 122 -16.57 -20.50 14.68
N SER A 123 -16.38 -19.48 13.84
CA SER A 123 -17.47 -18.86 13.09
C SER A 123 -18.03 -19.81 12.02
N PRO A 124 -19.35 -19.79 11.77
CA PRO A 124 -19.96 -20.53 10.66
C PRO A 124 -19.72 -19.89 9.28
N ILE A 125 -19.04 -18.74 9.21
CA ILE A 125 -18.71 -18.07 7.96
C ILE A 125 -17.50 -18.77 7.33
N HIS A 126 -17.64 -19.40 6.16
CA HIS A 126 -16.58 -20.11 5.48
C HIS A 126 -16.16 -19.45 4.18
N LYS A 127 -17.10 -18.91 3.40
CA LYS A 127 -16.91 -18.36 2.06
C LYS A 127 -17.52 -16.97 1.91
N VAL A 128 -17.21 -16.30 0.81
CA VAL A 128 -17.63 -14.92 0.52
C VAL A 128 -19.13 -14.71 0.69
N GLN A 129 -19.98 -15.64 0.20
CA GLN A 129 -21.43 -15.53 0.25
C GLN A 129 -22.00 -15.56 1.67
N ASP A 130 -21.30 -16.20 2.61
CA ASP A 130 -21.73 -16.30 4.02
C ASP A 130 -21.62 -14.94 4.75
N LEU A 131 -20.88 -14.00 4.15
CA LEU A 131 -20.73 -12.63 4.67
C LEU A 131 -21.94 -11.73 4.36
N LYS A 132 -22.88 -12.16 3.51
CA LYS A 132 -24.08 -11.40 3.22
C LYS A 132 -24.92 -11.18 4.49
N GLY A 133 -25.29 -9.93 4.74
CA GLY A 133 -26.00 -9.50 5.96
C GLY A 133 -25.12 -9.39 7.21
N LYS A 134 -23.79 -9.53 7.08
CA LYS A 134 -22.86 -9.51 8.23
C LYS A 134 -22.26 -8.13 8.46
N ARG A 135 -21.73 -7.96 9.68
CA ARG A 135 -20.98 -6.78 10.11
C ARG A 135 -19.49 -7.04 9.87
N ILE A 136 -18.83 -6.15 9.14
CA ILE A 136 -17.41 -6.29 8.85
C ILE A 136 -16.64 -5.08 9.39
N GLY A 137 -15.64 -5.35 10.23
CA GLY A 137 -14.72 -4.35 10.76
C GLY A 137 -13.65 -3.99 9.74
N VAL A 138 -13.37 -2.69 9.60
CA VAL A 138 -12.30 -2.17 8.71
C VAL A 138 -11.55 -1.05 9.43
N PRO A 139 -10.27 -0.79 9.09
CA PRO A 139 -9.53 0.34 9.68
C PRO A 139 -10.04 1.71 9.22
N GLY A 140 -10.84 1.77 8.17
CA GLY A 140 -11.46 2.98 7.65
C GLY A 140 -12.17 2.73 6.33
N MET A 141 -13.17 3.56 6.04
CA MET A 141 -13.84 3.55 4.74
C MET A 141 -12.87 4.03 3.66
N GLY A 142 -12.82 3.34 2.53
CA GLY A 142 -11.90 3.65 1.43
C GLY A 142 -10.44 3.21 1.66
N THR A 143 -10.12 2.60 2.81
CA THR A 143 -8.80 2.00 3.04
C THR A 143 -8.60 0.75 2.18
N PRO A 144 -7.35 0.32 1.91
CA PRO A 144 -7.10 -0.84 1.09
C PRO A 144 -7.83 -2.13 1.50
N PRO A 145 -7.90 -2.51 2.80
CA PRO A 145 -8.70 -3.68 3.19
C PRO A 145 -10.19 -3.56 2.85
N PHE A 146 -10.77 -2.37 3.03
CA PHE A 146 -12.14 -2.09 2.60
C PHE A 146 -12.31 -2.25 1.08
N VAL A 147 -11.37 -1.69 0.29
CA VAL A 147 -11.41 -1.73 -1.17
C VAL A 147 -11.29 -3.17 -1.68
N PHE A 148 -10.34 -3.94 -1.14
CA PHE A 148 -10.16 -5.36 -1.47
C PHE A 148 -11.43 -6.17 -1.19
N ALA A 149 -11.99 -6.06 0.01
CA ALA A 149 -13.22 -6.77 0.35
C ALA A 149 -14.38 -6.43 -0.61
N ASN A 150 -14.55 -5.13 -0.94
CA ASN A 150 -15.57 -4.70 -1.91
C ASN A 150 -15.35 -5.28 -3.31
N ARG A 151 -14.09 -5.31 -3.77
CA ARG A 151 -13.72 -5.92 -5.06
C ARG A 151 -14.12 -7.39 -5.09
N VAL A 152 -13.75 -8.16 -4.06
CA VAL A 152 -14.11 -9.58 -3.97
C VAL A 152 -15.62 -9.77 -3.88
N PHE A 153 -16.35 -8.96 -3.13
CA PHE A 153 -17.80 -9.00 -3.07
C PHE A 153 -18.43 -8.79 -4.45
N GLY A 154 -17.94 -7.81 -5.22
CA GLY A 154 -18.44 -7.51 -6.56
C GLY A 154 -18.34 -8.71 -7.51
N THR A 155 -17.21 -9.41 -7.51
CA THR A 155 -16.99 -10.60 -8.35
C THR A 155 -17.81 -11.81 -7.90
N HIS A 156 -18.31 -11.82 -6.66
CA HIS A 156 -19.13 -12.89 -6.09
C HIS A 156 -20.64 -12.55 -6.00
N GLY A 157 -21.07 -11.46 -6.62
CA GLY A 157 -22.47 -11.05 -6.66
C GLY A 157 -23.03 -10.58 -5.32
N VAL A 158 -22.16 -10.11 -4.40
CA VAL A 158 -22.55 -9.46 -3.14
C VAL A 158 -22.46 -7.95 -3.34
N ASP A 159 -23.55 -7.23 -3.12
CA ASP A 159 -23.56 -5.76 -3.16
C ASP A 159 -23.10 -5.23 -1.81
N ALA A 160 -21.82 -4.89 -1.69
CA ALA A 160 -21.22 -4.46 -0.44
C ALA A 160 -21.85 -3.20 0.16
N SER A 161 -22.58 -2.40 -0.64
CA SER A 161 -23.29 -1.20 -0.16
C SER A 161 -24.64 -1.51 0.49
N LYS A 162 -25.21 -2.68 0.19
CA LYS A 162 -26.54 -3.10 0.69
C LYS A 162 -26.46 -4.32 1.60
N ASP A 163 -25.60 -5.26 1.25
CA ASP A 163 -25.53 -6.57 1.87
C ASP A 163 -24.58 -6.60 3.06
N ILE A 164 -23.71 -5.57 3.23
CA ILE A 164 -22.67 -5.53 4.28
C ILE A 164 -22.88 -4.33 5.21
N THR A 165 -22.77 -4.57 6.51
CA THR A 165 -22.71 -3.50 7.51
C THR A 165 -21.27 -3.22 7.89
N TRP A 166 -20.71 -2.13 7.38
CA TRP A 166 -19.34 -1.73 7.70
C TRP A 166 -19.23 -1.07 9.08
N LYS A 167 -18.19 -1.44 9.83
CA LYS A 167 -17.84 -0.85 11.12
C LYS A 167 -16.38 -0.41 11.08
N VAL A 168 -16.10 0.80 11.55
CA VAL A 168 -14.73 1.33 11.58
C VAL A 168 -14.14 1.17 12.98
N PHE A 169 -12.96 0.56 13.06
CA PHE A 169 -12.16 0.41 14.26
C PHE A 169 -10.70 0.71 13.94
N PRO A 170 -9.91 1.24 14.86
CA PRO A 170 -8.46 1.25 14.71
C PRO A 170 -7.93 -0.14 14.36
N ALA A 171 -6.92 -0.25 13.47
CA ALA A 171 -6.44 -1.53 12.99
C ALA A 171 -6.04 -2.49 14.13
N GLY A 172 -5.41 -1.99 15.20
CA GLY A 172 -5.04 -2.77 16.37
C GLY A 172 -6.22 -3.28 17.21
N GLU A 173 -7.42 -2.72 17.03
CA GLU A 173 -8.62 -3.11 17.77
C GLU A 173 -9.54 -4.09 17.03
N LEU A 174 -9.27 -4.36 15.75
CA LEU A 174 -10.08 -5.25 14.91
C LEU A 174 -10.24 -6.65 15.54
N GLY A 175 -9.15 -7.22 16.06
CA GLY A 175 -9.19 -8.52 16.74
C GLY A 175 -10.05 -8.52 18.00
N LEU A 176 -10.02 -7.44 18.77
CA LEU A 176 -10.86 -7.29 19.97
C LEU A 176 -12.33 -7.16 19.61
N ALA A 177 -12.66 -6.35 18.59
CA ALA A 177 -14.03 -6.21 18.08
C ALA A 177 -14.60 -7.55 17.59
N LEU A 178 -13.77 -8.36 16.90
CA LEU A 178 -14.14 -9.70 16.47
C LEU A 178 -14.40 -10.64 17.67
N LYS A 179 -13.50 -10.66 18.67
CA LYS A 179 -13.68 -11.47 19.90
C LYS A 179 -14.90 -11.11 20.71
N LYS A 180 -15.24 -9.82 20.76
CA LYS A 180 -16.44 -9.33 21.48
C LYS A 180 -17.74 -9.53 20.68
N GLY A 181 -17.67 -10.00 19.43
CA GLY A 181 -18.84 -10.14 18.57
C GLY A 181 -19.45 -8.79 18.15
N GLU A 182 -18.70 -7.71 18.20
CA GLU A 182 -19.12 -6.38 17.69
C GLU A 182 -19.17 -6.39 16.16
N VAL A 183 -18.34 -7.24 15.54
CA VAL A 183 -18.31 -7.58 14.11
C VAL A 183 -18.27 -9.09 13.92
N ASP A 184 -18.71 -9.55 12.75
CA ASP A 184 -18.75 -10.97 12.37
C ASP A 184 -17.51 -11.38 11.58
N ALA A 185 -16.85 -10.40 10.96
CA ALA A 185 -15.59 -10.55 10.25
C ALA A 185 -14.80 -9.24 10.30
N VAL A 186 -13.52 -9.29 9.93
CA VAL A 186 -12.64 -8.13 9.80
C VAL A 186 -11.92 -8.19 8.46
N ALA A 187 -11.73 -7.03 7.82
CA ALA A 187 -10.84 -6.89 6.67
C ALA A 187 -9.60 -6.12 7.12
N ASP A 188 -8.43 -6.70 6.91
CA ASP A 188 -7.16 -6.21 7.41
C ASP A 188 -6.00 -6.40 6.42
N ALA A 189 -4.83 -5.94 6.83
CA ALA A 189 -3.57 -6.05 6.12
C ALA A 189 -2.49 -6.61 7.05
N GLU A 190 -1.32 -6.98 6.49
CA GLU A 190 -0.17 -7.36 7.30
C GLU A 190 0.37 -6.16 8.13
N PRO A 191 0.78 -6.38 9.38
CA PRO A 191 0.94 -7.66 10.07
C PRO A 191 -0.30 -8.11 10.87
N ILE A 192 -1.41 -7.37 10.86
CA ILE A 192 -2.58 -7.65 11.72
C ILE A 192 -3.18 -9.02 11.42
N GLY A 193 -3.40 -9.35 10.14
CA GLY A 193 -3.98 -10.63 9.77
C GLY A 193 -3.15 -11.82 10.25
N THR A 194 -1.84 -11.76 10.12
CA THR A 194 -0.93 -12.78 10.66
C THR A 194 -1.01 -12.85 12.20
N LEU A 195 -1.07 -11.71 12.88
CA LEU A 195 -1.20 -11.66 14.34
C LEU A 195 -2.50 -12.32 14.83
N LEU A 196 -3.63 -12.06 14.18
CA LEU A 196 -4.91 -12.65 14.56
C LEU A 196 -4.93 -14.17 14.40
N ILE A 197 -4.28 -14.71 13.36
CA ILE A 197 -4.09 -16.16 13.16
C ILE A 197 -3.18 -16.71 14.26
N ALA A 198 -2.04 -16.09 14.51
CA ALA A 198 -1.08 -16.53 15.52
C ALA A 198 -1.69 -16.55 16.93
N GLN A 199 -2.59 -15.62 17.23
CA GLN A 199 -3.32 -15.57 18.49
C GLN A 199 -4.50 -16.56 18.58
N GLY A 200 -4.79 -17.34 17.53
CA GLY A 200 -5.94 -18.22 17.46
C GLY A 200 -7.29 -17.49 17.54
N ILE A 201 -7.32 -16.22 17.16
CA ILE A 201 -8.53 -15.38 17.18
C ILE A 201 -9.33 -15.54 15.90
N ALA A 202 -8.63 -15.59 14.76
CA ALA A 202 -9.25 -15.55 13.45
C ALA A 202 -8.68 -16.58 12.48
N ARG A 203 -9.45 -16.88 11.45
CA ARG A 203 -9.04 -17.61 10.24
C ARG A 203 -9.50 -16.86 9.00
N ASN A 204 -8.83 -17.08 7.87
CA ASN A 204 -9.22 -16.47 6.61
C ASN A 204 -10.57 -17.01 6.13
N VAL A 205 -11.36 -16.15 5.51
CA VAL A 205 -12.55 -16.54 4.73
C VAL A 205 -12.06 -17.03 3.37
N GLU A 206 -12.53 -18.18 2.91
CA GLU A 206 -12.18 -18.78 1.61
C GLU A 206 -12.52 -17.82 0.47
N GLY A 207 -11.59 -17.60 -0.45
CA GLY A 207 -11.70 -16.66 -1.56
C GLY A 207 -11.38 -15.21 -1.20
N MET A 208 -10.92 -14.94 0.04
CA MET A 208 -10.65 -13.59 0.54
C MET A 208 -9.25 -13.44 1.20
N ASP A 209 -8.30 -14.24 0.80
CA ASP A 209 -6.87 -14.08 1.15
C ASP A 209 -6.07 -13.76 -0.13
N GLU A 210 -5.64 -12.52 -0.27
CA GLU A 210 -4.87 -12.05 -1.42
C GLU A 210 -3.54 -12.82 -1.62
N ALA A 211 -3.02 -13.46 -0.57
CA ALA A 211 -1.79 -14.23 -0.67
C ALA A 211 -1.97 -15.62 -1.32
N THR A 212 -3.15 -16.21 -1.22
CA THR A 212 -3.41 -17.61 -1.59
C THR A 212 -4.51 -17.80 -2.60
N ASP A 213 -5.49 -16.89 -2.65
CA ASP A 213 -6.72 -17.10 -3.42
C ASP A 213 -6.62 -16.46 -4.81
N LEU A 214 -6.96 -17.25 -5.83
CA LEU A 214 -6.97 -16.78 -7.22
C LEU A 214 -8.24 -15.96 -7.52
N PRO A 215 -8.13 -14.94 -8.38
CA PRO A 215 -6.95 -14.52 -9.15
C PRO A 215 -5.95 -13.67 -8.35
N TYR A 216 -6.31 -13.17 -7.18
CA TYR A 216 -5.61 -12.14 -6.40
C TYR A 216 -4.16 -12.52 -6.03
N ALA A 217 -3.91 -13.82 -5.79
CA ALA A 217 -2.57 -14.31 -5.45
C ALA A 217 -1.52 -14.14 -6.57
N ASN A 218 -1.97 -13.87 -7.79
CA ASN A 218 -1.14 -13.59 -8.95
C ASN A 218 -1.10 -12.10 -9.33
N GLU A 219 -1.83 -11.25 -8.61
CA GLU A 219 -1.90 -9.82 -8.87
C GLU A 219 -1.07 -9.04 -7.84
N TYR A 220 -0.55 -7.91 -8.26
CA TYR A 220 0.17 -7.03 -7.33
C TYR A 220 -0.79 -6.32 -6.38
N CYS A 221 -0.59 -6.55 -5.09
CA CYS A 221 -1.18 -5.71 -4.06
C CYS A 221 -0.56 -4.33 -4.10
N CYS A 222 0.78 -4.28 -4.10
CA CYS A 222 1.53 -3.04 -4.09
C CYS A 222 2.43 -2.89 -5.31
N GLU A 223 2.42 -1.69 -5.87
CA GLU A 223 3.26 -1.27 -6.98
C GLU A 223 3.98 0.03 -6.66
N ILE A 224 5.11 0.27 -7.30
CA ILE A 224 5.78 1.56 -7.25
C ILE A 224 4.88 2.59 -7.91
N ILE A 225 4.67 3.72 -7.24
CA ILE A 225 3.87 4.83 -7.72
C ILE A 225 4.61 6.15 -7.47
N ALA A 226 4.54 7.07 -8.42
CA ALA A 226 5.23 8.34 -8.34
C ALA A 226 4.36 9.51 -8.83
N ASN A 227 4.71 10.72 -8.41
CA ASN A 227 4.10 11.96 -8.87
C ASN A 227 4.32 12.15 -10.38
N GLY A 228 3.25 12.37 -11.14
CA GLY A 228 3.32 12.47 -12.60
C GLY A 228 4.18 13.62 -13.09
N LYS A 229 4.07 14.80 -12.47
CA LYS A 229 4.89 15.96 -12.82
C LYS A 229 6.37 15.73 -12.51
N TRP A 230 6.67 15.05 -11.41
CA TRP A 230 8.04 14.69 -11.07
C TRP A 230 8.62 13.72 -12.10
N ILE A 231 7.87 12.68 -12.52
CA ILE A 231 8.30 11.75 -13.58
C ILE A 231 8.62 12.53 -14.86
N ASP A 232 7.72 13.44 -15.28
CA ASP A 232 7.88 14.20 -16.53
C ASP A 232 9.13 15.12 -16.49
N ALA A 233 9.48 15.67 -15.33
CA ALA A 233 10.68 16.49 -15.14
C ALA A 233 11.96 15.66 -14.89
N ASN A 234 11.84 14.42 -14.41
CA ASN A 234 12.97 13.62 -13.95
C ASN A 234 12.87 12.16 -14.44
N PRO A 235 12.70 11.89 -15.74
CA PRO A 235 12.45 10.54 -16.25
C PRO A 235 13.59 9.55 -15.95
N ASP A 236 14.85 9.98 -16.03
CA ASP A 236 16.01 9.14 -15.69
C ASP A 236 16.09 8.88 -14.18
N SER A 237 15.87 9.90 -13.36
CA SER A 237 15.84 9.73 -11.89
C SER A 237 14.67 8.85 -11.44
N ALA A 238 13.52 8.93 -12.09
CA ALA A 238 12.38 8.05 -11.85
C ALA A 238 12.71 6.59 -12.20
N ALA A 239 13.38 6.35 -13.32
CA ALA A 239 13.84 5.02 -13.72
C ALA A 239 14.84 4.45 -12.70
N ARG A 240 15.83 5.23 -12.29
CA ARG A 240 16.84 4.83 -11.29
C ARG A 240 16.20 4.54 -9.92
N ALA A 241 15.31 5.40 -9.43
CA ALA A 241 14.62 5.20 -8.17
C ALA A 241 13.74 3.94 -8.20
N THR A 242 13.04 3.71 -9.31
CA THR A 242 12.26 2.50 -9.53
C THR A 242 13.14 1.25 -9.49
N ARG A 243 14.28 1.24 -10.19
CA ARG A 243 15.23 0.12 -10.14
C ARG A 243 15.75 -0.15 -8.73
N ALA A 244 16.04 0.89 -7.95
CA ALA A 244 16.50 0.75 -6.57
C ALA A 244 15.45 0.04 -5.70
N ILE A 245 14.17 0.42 -5.79
CA ILE A 245 13.07 -0.19 -5.02
C ILE A 245 12.83 -1.64 -5.49
N LEU A 246 12.81 -1.91 -6.80
CA LEU A 246 12.64 -3.26 -7.34
C LEU A 246 13.80 -4.20 -6.94
N LYS A 247 15.05 -3.70 -6.90
CA LYS A 247 16.20 -4.42 -6.34
C LYS A 247 15.99 -4.70 -4.85
N GLY A 248 15.43 -3.73 -4.11
CA GLY A 248 15.01 -3.90 -2.72
C GLY A 248 14.00 -5.02 -2.55
N ALA A 249 12.99 -5.10 -3.41
CA ALA A 249 12.00 -6.18 -3.38
C ALA A 249 12.64 -7.56 -3.59
N LYS A 250 13.53 -7.71 -4.58
CA LYS A 250 14.29 -8.96 -4.77
C LYS A 250 15.12 -9.34 -3.55
N TRP A 251 15.75 -8.36 -2.91
CA TRP A 251 16.55 -8.63 -1.71
C TRP A 251 15.67 -9.07 -0.53
N VAL A 252 14.51 -8.46 -0.34
CA VAL A 252 13.52 -8.86 0.70
C VAL A 252 13.04 -10.28 0.47
N GLN A 253 12.73 -10.66 -0.78
CA GLN A 253 12.32 -12.03 -1.15
C GLN A 253 13.36 -13.08 -0.73
N GLU A 254 14.64 -12.78 -0.96
CA GLU A 254 15.73 -13.70 -0.60
C GLU A 254 16.09 -13.68 0.89
N ASN A 255 15.70 -12.62 1.64
CA ASN A 255 16.16 -12.37 2.99
C ASN A 255 15.05 -11.83 3.92
N PRO A 256 13.89 -12.49 4.04
CA PRO A 256 12.73 -11.93 4.77
C PRO A 256 13.04 -11.62 6.24
N LYS A 257 13.78 -12.50 6.94
CA LYS A 257 14.17 -12.28 8.34
C LYS A 257 15.14 -11.11 8.49
N ALA A 258 16.13 -11.00 7.62
CA ALA A 258 17.07 -9.89 7.66
C ALA A 258 16.39 -8.56 7.31
N ALA A 259 15.37 -8.57 6.43
CA ALA A 259 14.57 -7.40 6.11
C ALA A 259 13.71 -6.95 7.31
N ALA A 260 13.07 -7.89 8.01
CA ALA A 260 12.33 -7.62 9.23
C ALA A 260 13.23 -7.04 10.31
N GLN A 261 14.39 -7.68 10.55
CA GLN A 261 15.37 -7.22 11.53
C GLN A 261 15.85 -5.79 11.23
N LEU A 262 16.29 -5.52 9.99
CA LEU A 262 16.71 -4.20 9.55
C LEU A 262 15.63 -3.15 9.80
N ALA A 263 14.38 -3.43 9.41
CA ALA A 263 13.29 -2.48 9.50
C ALA A 263 12.88 -2.18 10.97
N VAL A 264 12.92 -3.18 11.85
CA VAL A 264 12.64 -3.01 13.29
C VAL A 264 13.79 -2.30 14.00
N GLU A 265 15.04 -2.73 13.80
CA GLU A 265 16.23 -2.09 14.40
C GLU A 265 16.37 -0.61 14.01
N LYS A 266 16.03 -0.27 12.78
CA LYS A 266 16.03 1.10 12.27
C LYS A 266 14.77 1.89 12.63
N LYS A 267 13.82 1.28 13.34
CA LYS A 267 12.57 1.90 13.81
C LYS A 267 11.64 2.37 12.66
N TYR A 268 11.72 1.72 11.52
CA TYR A 268 10.74 1.90 10.44
C TYR A 268 9.43 1.19 10.78
N LEU A 269 9.54 -0.01 11.37
CA LEU A 269 8.41 -0.83 11.78
C LEU A 269 8.31 -0.87 13.30
N ALA A 270 7.09 -0.84 13.77
CA ALA A 270 6.73 -1.25 15.12
C ALA A 270 6.57 -2.77 15.19
N SER A 271 6.36 -3.32 16.40
CA SER A 271 6.22 -4.76 16.64
C SER A 271 7.57 -5.52 16.60
N THR A 272 7.51 -6.84 16.73
CA THR A 272 8.71 -7.67 16.88
C THR A 272 9.30 -8.09 15.54
N VAL A 273 10.57 -8.48 15.54
CA VAL A 273 11.25 -9.05 14.36
C VAL A 273 10.53 -10.31 13.90
N GLU A 274 10.11 -11.16 14.83
CA GLU A 274 9.45 -12.44 14.55
C GLU A 274 8.14 -12.23 13.79
N LEU A 275 7.25 -11.36 14.31
CA LEU A 275 5.97 -11.08 13.65
C LEU A 275 6.18 -10.47 12.25
N ASN A 276 7.09 -9.51 12.13
CA ASN A 276 7.39 -8.90 10.84
C ASN A 276 8.07 -9.89 9.88
N THR A 277 8.89 -10.84 10.38
CA THR A 277 9.47 -11.92 9.56
C THR A 277 8.37 -12.78 8.96
N ILE A 278 7.41 -13.25 9.77
CA ILE A 278 6.28 -14.05 9.30
C ILE A 278 5.46 -13.27 8.28
N ALA A 279 5.10 -12.03 8.60
CA ALA A 279 4.31 -11.18 7.71
C ALA A 279 5.02 -10.93 6.36
N ILE A 280 6.32 -10.61 6.36
CA ILE A 280 7.12 -10.44 5.15
C ILE A 280 7.20 -11.74 4.35
N SER A 281 7.39 -12.88 5.00
CA SER A 281 7.51 -14.19 4.33
C SER A 281 6.22 -14.63 3.64
N ARG A 282 5.06 -14.15 4.08
CA ARG A 282 3.77 -14.42 3.43
C ARG A 282 3.58 -13.61 2.15
N LEU A 283 4.24 -12.46 2.04
CA LEU A 283 4.21 -11.62 0.86
C LEU A 283 5.21 -12.17 -0.19
N LYS A 284 4.82 -12.13 -1.46
CA LYS A 284 5.69 -12.57 -2.55
C LYS A 284 6.33 -11.35 -3.20
N TYR A 285 7.57 -11.06 -2.85
CA TYR A 285 8.34 -9.95 -3.41
C TYR A 285 9.04 -10.35 -4.72
N ILE A 286 8.24 -10.72 -5.71
CA ILE A 286 8.71 -11.11 -7.04
C ILE A 286 8.37 -9.96 -8.00
N PRO A 287 9.27 -8.95 -8.17
CA PRO A 287 8.95 -7.77 -8.95
C PRO A 287 8.79 -8.08 -10.45
N SER A 288 7.84 -7.40 -11.10
CA SER A 288 7.64 -7.43 -12.54
C SER A 288 7.06 -6.10 -13.03
N VAL A 289 7.35 -5.75 -14.26
CA VAL A 289 6.79 -4.58 -14.92
C VAL A 289 5.54 -4.98 -15.73
N ALA A 290 5.60 -6.06 -16.47
CA ALA A 290 4.50 -6.52 -17.31
C ALA A 290 3.30 -6.99 -16.49
N GLU A 291 3.51 -7.79 -15.44
CA GLU A 291 2.44 -8.27 -14.57
C GLU A 291 1.83 -7.14 -13.73
N ALA A 292 2.63 -6.10 -13.40
CA ALA A 292 2.11 -4.90 -12.75
C ALA A 292 1.12 -4.17 -13.65
N GLU A 293 1.49 -3.90 -14.89
CA GLU A 293 0.57 -3.29 -15.85
C GLU A 293 -0.70 -4.14 -16.02
N HIS A 294 -0.56 -5.47 -16.12
CA HIS A 294 -1.70 -6.39 -16.22
C HIS A 294 -2.64 -6.29 -15.00
N THR A 295 -2.08 -6.18 -13.79
CA THR A 295 -2.85 -6.01 -12.56
C THR A 295 -3.78 -4.78 -12.60
N LEU A 296 -3.35 -3.67 -13.22
CA LEU A 296 -4.18 -2.47 -13.31
C LEU A 296 -5.43 -2.68 -14.17
N TYR A 297 -5.34 -3.49 -15.23
CA TYR A 297 -6.49 -3.80 -16.09
C TYR A 297 -7.53 -4.64 -15.34
N SER A 298 -7.11 -5.70 -14.64
CA SER A 298 -8.02 -6.52 -13.84
C SER A 298 -8.62 -5.74 -12.68
N ALA A 299 -7.79 -4.98 -11.92
CA ALA A 299 -8.25 -4.14 -10.83
C ALA A 299 -9.27 -3.09 -11.28
N ALA A 300 -9.03 -2.38 -12.38
CA ALA A 300 -9.97 -1.38 -12.91
C ALA A 300 -11.32 -2.00 -13.30
N LYS A 301 -11.29 -3.15 -13.99
CA LYS A 301 -12.49 -3.87 -14.39
C LYS A 301 -13.32 -4.30 -13.18
N GLU A 302 -12.72 -4.99 -12.23
CA GLU A 302 -13.41 -5.51 -11.06
C GLU A 302 -13.88 -4.39 -10.11
N MET A 303 -13.11 -3.31 -9.94
CA MET A 303 -13.55 -2.14 -9.19
C MET A 303 -14.76 -1.45 -9.83
N ARG A 304 -14.87 -1.43 -11.15
CA ARG A 304 -16.07 -0.93 -11.83
C ARG A 304 -17.26 -1.87 -11.60
N GLU A 305 -17.07 -3.18 -11.70
CA GLU A 305 -18.10 -4.19 -11.42
C GLU A 305 -18.59 -4.09 -9.95
N ALA A 306 -17.69 -3.83 -9.02
CA ALA A 306 -17.99 -3.57 -7.61
C ALA A 306 -18.58 -2.16 -7.35
N LYS A 307 -18.84 -1.37 -8.39
CA LYS A 307 -19.37 0.01 -8.32
C LYS A 307 -18.47 0.99 -7.56
N MET A 308 -17.19 0.72 -7.53
CA MET A 308 -16.17 1.59 -6.90
C MET A 308 -15.64 2.64 -7.87
N LEU A 309 -15.74 2.40 -9.17
CA LEU A 309 -15.51 3.35 -10.25
C LEU A 309 -16.85 3.79 -10.85
N GLU A 310 -16.84 4.87 -11.65
CA GLU A 310 -18.05 5.32 -12.33
C GLU A 310 -18.50 4.28 -13.37
N ALA A 311 -19.83 4.12 -13.55
CA ALA A 311 -20.38 3.11 -14.42
C ALA A 311 -19.94 3.26 -15.90
N HIS A 312 -19.61 4.51 -16.31
CA HIS A 312 -19.20 4.83 -17.68
C HIS A 312 -17.68 4.84 -17.86
N THR A 313 -16.88 4.51 -16.83
CA THR A 313 -15.42 4.51 -16.92
C THR A 313 -14.94 3.47 -17.92
N ASP A 314 -14.16 3.92 -18.89
CA ASP A 314 -13.35 3.03 -19.72
C ASP A 314 -12.18 2.48 -18.90
N THR A 315 -12.29 1.23 -18.48
CA THR A 315 -11.33 0.58 -17.60
C THR A 315 -9.98 0.37 -18.24
N ASP A 316 -9.94 0.11 -19.56
CA ASP A 316 -8.68 -0.08 -20.27
C ASP A 316 -7.96 1.25 -20.46
N ALA A 317 -8.69 2.33 -20.79
CA ALA A 317 -8.12 3.66 -20.85
C ALA A 317 -7.62 4.14 -19.49
N LEU A 318 -8.34 3.80 -18.40
CA LEU A 318 -7.91 4.12 -17.04
C LEU A 318 -6.62 3.37 -16.66
N ALA A 319 -6.56 2.06 -16.89
CA ALA A 319 -5.37 1.25 -16.60
C ALA A 319 -4.14 1.75 -17.38
N LYS A 320 -4.32 1.99 -18.69
CA LYS A 320 -3.26 2.55 -19.54
C LYS A 320 -2.79 3.93 -19.10
N LYS A 321 -3.71 4.78 -18.63
CA LYS A 321 -3.37 6.10 -18.09
C LYS A 321 -2.60 6.00 -16.77
N ALA A 322 -2.95 5.01 -15.96
CA ALA A 322 -2.39 4.81 -14.63
C ALA A 322 -0.96 4.27 -14.68
N PHE A 323 -0.58 3.51 -15.70
CA PHE A 323 0.76 2.95 -15.85
C PHE A 323 1.68 3.84 -16.69
N HIS A 324 2.98 3.85 -16.35
CA HIS A 324 3.99 4.59 -17.09
C HIS A 324 5.27 3.76 -17.25
N HIS A 325 5.64 3.49 -18.48
CA HIS A 325 6.88 2.78 -18.81
C HIS A 325 8.08 3.72 -18.70
N LEU A 326 9.12 3.26 -18.00
CA LEU A 326 10.38 3.97 -17.83
C LEU A 326 11.49 3.25 -18.63
N GLU A 327 12.36 4.03 -19.26
CA GLU A 327 13.48 3.48 -19.99
C GLU A 327 14.41 2.67 -19.08
N GLY A 328 14.77 1.46 -19.49
CA GLY A 328 15.65 0.57 -18.74
C GLY A 328 15.04 -0.04 -17.47
N VAL A 329 13.71 0.08 -17.28
CA VAL A 329 12.95 -0.61 -16.24
C VAL A 329 12.08 -1.67 -16.92
N THR A 330 12.59 -2.89 -17.03
CA THR A 330 11.94 -3.99 -17.75
C THR A 330 12.11 -5.32 -17.02
N ASP A 331 11.31 -6.32 -17.37
CA ASP A 331 11.48 -7.67 -16.81
C ASP A 331 12.77 -8.34 -17.27
N GLU A 332 13.31 -7.98 -18.47
CA GLU A 332 14.61 -8.43 -18.93
C GLU A 332 15.73 -7.89 -18.03
N TRP A 333 15.67 -6.60 -17.68
CA TRP A 333 16.60 -6.02 -16.71
C TRP A 333 16.46 -6.72 -15.34
N LEU A 334 15.23 -6.93 -14.85
CA LEU A 334 14.97 -7.61 -13.58
C LEU A 334 15.60 -9.00 -13.51
N LYS A 335 15.64 -9.76 -14.60
CA LYS A 335 16.32 -11.07 -14.67
C LYS A 335 17.83 -10.97 -14.44
N THR A 336 18.45 -9.84 -14.77
CA THR A 336 19.90 -9.62 -14.58
C THR A 336 20.26 -9.19 -13.16
N VAL A 337 19.29 -8.67 -12.39
CA VAL A 337 19.52 -8.16 -11.04
C VAL A 337 19.83 -9.30 -10.07
N LYS A 338 21.03 -9.28 -9.51
CA LYS A 338 21.46 -10.19 -8.46
C LYS A 338 21.47 -9.47 -7.12
N VAL A 339 21.06 -10.18 -6.08
CA VAL A 339 21.10 -9.71 -4.69
C VAL A 339 21.82 -10.74 -3.84
N GLU A 340 22.43 -10.28 -2.76
CA GLU A 340 23.05 -11.18 -1.80
C GLU A 340 21.99 -12.03 -1.07
N ARG A 341 22.38 -13.22 -0.64
CA ARG A 341 21.56 -14.07 0.23
C ARG A 341 22.23 -14.15 1.60
N VAL A 342 21.47 -13.74 2.63
CA VAL A 342 21.93 -13.84 4.02
C VAL A 342 21.67 -15.26 4.54
N PRO A 343 22.66 -15.94 5.13
CA PRO A 343 22.46 -17.29 5.69
C PRO A 343 21.33 -17.30 6.74
N GLY A 344 20.46 -18.32 6.67
CA GLY A 344 19.31 -18.45 7.58
C GLY A 344 18.11 -17.55 7.27
N GLY A 345 18.09 -16.93 6.08
CA GLY A 345 17.07 -15.94 5.70
C GLY A 345 15.74 -16.49 5.19
N GLN A 346 15.63 -17.80 4.92
CA GLN A 346 14.36 -18.41 4.46
C GLN A 346 13.62 -19.06 5.63
N VAL A 347 12.34 -18.79 5.71
CA VAL A 347 11.47 -19.21 6.81
C VAL A 347 10.19 -19.79 6.21
N ASP A 348 9.71 -20.91 6.72
CA ASP A 348 8.37 -21.42 6.41
C ASP A 348 7.33 -20.61 7.21
N PRO A 349 6.49 -19.78 6.56
CA PRO A 349 5.51 -18.96 7.28
C PRO A 349 4.54 -19.74 8.15
N ASN A 350 4.23 -21.01 7.77
CA ASN A 350 3.29 -21.84 8.55
C ASN A 350 3.94 -22.42 9.80
N GLU A 351 5.22 -22.77 9.74
CA GLU A 351 5.99 -23.21 10.90
C GLU A 351 6.17 -22.07 11.90
N ASP A 352 6.52 -20.89 11.40
CA ASP A 352 6.73 -19.70 12.21
C ASP A 352 5.45 -19.18 12.87
N ILE A 353 4.31 -19.24 12.21
CA ILE A 353 3.02 -18.88 12.83
C ILE A 353 2.75 -19.79 14.04
N ARG A 354 3.03 -21.09 13.93
CA ARG A 354 2.86 -22.02 15.06
C ARG A 354 3.83 -21.73 16.20
N LEU A 355 5.08 -21.42 15.88
CA LEU A 355 6.08 -21.04 16.88
C LEU A 355 5.70 -19.73 17.56
N TYR A 356 5.25 -18.73 16.79
CA TYR A 356 4.79 -17.46 17.33
C TYR A 356 3.54 -17.62 18.22
N ALA A 357 2.57 -18.42 17.80
CA ALA A 357 1.41 -18.75 18.62
C ALA A 357 1.81 -19.42 19.95
N ALA A 358 2.78 -20.34 19.90
CA ALA A 358 3.31 -20.99 21.10
C ALA A 358 4.04 -19.99 22.04
N LEU A 359 4.76 -19.01 21.50
CA LEU A 359 5.39 -17.94 22.27
C LEU A 359 4.34 -17.04 22.95
N LEU A 360 3.30 -16.62 22.21
CA LEU A 360 2.20 -15.82 22.77
C LEU A 360 1.44 -16.57 23.89
N GLN A 361 1.31 -17.89 23.80
CA GLN A 361 0.68 -18.69 24.85
C GLN A 361 1.53 -18.78 26.12
N ARG A 362 2.85 -18.85 26.02
CA ARG A 362 3.77 -18.84 27.18
C ARG A 362 3.75 -17.52 27.93
N ASP A 363 3.71 -16.40 27.22
CA ASP A 363 3.64 -15.05 27.83
C ASP A 363 2.30 -14.78 28.54
N THR A 364 1.26 -15.58 28.29
CA THR A 364 -0.04 -15.45 28.96
C THR A 364 -0.06 -16.04 30.37
N GLU A 365 0.88 -16.90 30.71
CA GLU A 365 1.08 -17.40 32.09
C GLU A 365 1.80 -16.37 32.96
N ASP A 366 2.58 -15.43 32.35
CA ASP A 366 3.21 -14.28 33.04
C ASP A 366 2.39 -12.99 32.80
N SER A 367 1.35 -12.83 33.59
CA SER A 367 0.19 -11.93 33.37
C SER A 367 0.38 -10.43 33.58
N CYS A 368 1.58 -9.85 33.53
CA CYS A 368 1.78 -8.42 33.81
C CYS A 368 1.64 -7.47 32.61
N CYS A 369 1.92 -7.92 31.40
CA CYS A 369 1.84 -7.08 30.19
C CYS A 369 0.44 -7.01 29.54
N ARG A 370 -0.42 -8.01 29.76
CA ARG A 370 -1.77 -8.05 29.18
C ARG A 370 -2.70 -6.91 29.62
N ARG A 371 -2.56 -6.42 30.86
CA ARG A 371 -3.41 -5.31 31.34
C ARG A 371 -3.09 -3.96 30.74
N LYS A 372 -1.82 -3.71 30.40
CA LYS A 372 -1.42 -2.39 29.87
C LYS A 372 -1.76 -2.18 28.39
N MET A 373 -1.94 -3.26 27.61
CA MET A 373 -2.29 -3.14 26.17
C MET A 373 -3.79 -2.96 25.92
N PHE A 374 -4.65 -3.35 26.86
CA PHE A 374 -6.10 -3.46 26.63
C PHE A 374 -6.99 -2.72 27.64
N ASP A 375 -6.42 -2.15 28.71
CA ASP A 375 -7.19 -1.53 29.81
C ASP A 375 -7.12 0.01 29.86
N GLN A 376 -6.72 0.71 28.80
CA GLN A 376 -6.84 2.16 28.74
C GLN A 376 -7.98 2.56 27.77
N PRO A 377 -9.18 2.92 28.27
CA PRO A 377 -10.14 3.66 27.48
C PRO A 377 -9.62 5.10 27.33
N ASP A 378 -9.76 5.68 26.15
CA ASP A 378 -9.55 7.09 25.83
C ASP A 378 -8.11 7.60 25.58
N GLN A 379 -7.22 6.81 25.01
CA GLN A 379 -6.05 7.40 24.34
C GLN A 379 -6.07 7.09 22.85
N GLU A 380 -5.79 8.11 22.04
CA GLU A 380 -5.50 8.01 20.61
C GLU A 380 -4.60 6.80 20.34
N ALA A 381 -4.85 6.10 19.22
CA ALA A 381 -4.10 4.91 18.81
C ALA A 381 -2.62 5.07 19.19
N PRO A 382 -2.01 4.13 19.92
CA PRO A 382 -0.69 4.32 20.47
C PRO A 382 0.23 4.80 19.36
N ASN A 383 0.82 5.96 19.58
CA ASN A 383 1.90 6.43 18.73
C ASN A 383 2.97 5.35 18.82
N LEU A 384 3.07 4.53 17.78
CA LEU A 384 3.97 3.37 17.69
C LEU A 384 5.47 3.75 17.81
N ALA A 385 5.75 4.98 18.20
CA ALA A 385 7.07 5.52 18.56
C ALA A 385 7.29 5.62 20.07
N ASP A 386 6.41 5.08 20.93
CA ASP A 386 6.60 5.13 22.39
C ASP A 386 7.69 4.14 22.82
N PRO A 387 8.80 4.62 23.42
CA PRO A 387 9.88 3.76 23.90
C PRO A 387 9.48 2.80 25.04
N ASP A 388 8.32 3.00 25.68
CA ASP A 388 7.79 2.09 26.71
C ASP A 388 7.03 0.89 26.16
N ALA A 389 6.77 0.82 24.83
CA ALA A 389 6.31 -0.40 24.16
C ALA A 389 7.39 -1.52 24.15
N ALA A 390 8.63 -1.19 24.52
CA ALA A 390 9.77 -2.09 24.61
C ALA A 390 9.76 -2.99 25.87
N CYS A 391 8.64 -3.13 26.59
CA CYS A 391 8.55 -4.01 27.76
C CYS A 391 8.53 -5.52 27.42
N LEU A 392 8.66 -5.89 26.13
CA LEU A 392 8.73 -7.29 25.69
C LEU A 392 10.15 -7.90 25.70
N ASP A 393 11.22 -7.14 26.03
CA ASP A 393 12.58 -7.61 25.73
C ASP A 393 13.54 -7.71 26.94
N LYS A 394 13.08 -7.83 28.16
CA LYS A 394 14.00 -7.99 29.31
C LYS A 394 14.06 -9.39 29.95
N SER A 395 13.23 -10.33 29.56
CA SER A 395 13.22 -11.67 30.19
C SER A 395 13.89 -12.80 29.39
N VAL A 396 14.16 -12.61 28.10
CA VAL A 396 14.71 -13.69 27.25
C VAL A 396 16.24 -13.76 27.24
N ILE A 397 16.96 -12.75 27.75
CA ILE A 397 18.43 -12.73 27.76
C ILE A 397 19.04 -13.40 29.02
N ALA A 398 18.23 -13.81 30.00
CA ALA A 398 18.74 -14.31 31.30
C ALA A 398 18.87 -15.84 31.43
N SER A 399 18.61 -16.64 30.39
CA SER A 399 18.73 -18.11 30.48
C SER A 399 19.60 -18.77 29.41
N GLY A 400 20.64 -18.10 28.98
CA GLY A 400 21.72 -18.68 28.18
C GLY A 400 22.91 -19.05 29.06
N LYS A 401 22.86 -20.20 29.71
CA LYS A 401 24.02 -20.97 30.15
C LYS A 401 23.84 -22.42 29.74
#